data_56433f5ae85a7e6340c491716f3664d5
#
_entry.id   56433f5ae85a7e6340c491716f3664d5
#
_cell.length_a   1.000
_cell.length_b   1.000
_cell.length_c   1.000
_cell.angle_alpha   90.00
_cell.angle_beta   90.00
_cell.angle_gamma   90.00
#
_symmetry.space_group_name_H-M   'P 1'
#
loop_
_entity.id
_entity.type
_entity.pdbx_description
1 polymer ?
#
loop_
_entity_poly.entity_id
_entity_poly.type
_entity_poly.pdbx_seq_one_letter_code
_entity_poly.pdbx_strand_id
1 'polypeptide(L)'
;MHRTAAEFRFDVAPGEKRTIAITIELRELSEEPEAEQMSQHPAFALEAFAGTVQADTEKWLEQHTKFDSDSLLLNSIVDRSLRDLAVLRSDLGNREYFAAGVPWYVALFGRDSLIVALEMLAFQPEIAAQTLRLLAGYQGRRTDRWREEQPGKILHELRVGELARAGNVPHARFYCTVDATPLFLLLLGRYAAWTGDVGLFRELREPVEKALGWIAKAGDGHGEGYVKYRTISESGLVNQGWKDSADAIVRTDGSIARPPIALVEVQGYVFAAKHAIADLYERIGERNSARQVRGEAEKLRTRFNRDFWCEDLDTFALALEARGRPVAVVSSNPGHALWTGIADRGKGRRTVRRLMQDDMFNGWGVRTLSSAERRYNPVGYHLGTVWPHDNALLAAGCRRYGEDGAALRIFTAIVEAAMHFRHHRLPEAMAGFQRNDFQVPVHYPVACHPQAWAAGAVPFLVTTCLGLEPDAFANRLRIVRPRLPDFVSRIELRGLRVGEASADLEFMRTADGAEVNIQKTSGQLSVEVGG
;
A
#
# COMPACT_ATOMS: atom_id res chain seq x y z
N MET A 1 25.13 -35.02 6.97
CA MET A 1 23.85 -35.06 6.22
C MET A 1 23.38 -36.51 6.17
N HIS A 2 22.32 -36.85 6.88
CA HIS A 2 21.67 -38.14 6.73
C HIS A 2 20.77 -38.08 5.50
N ARG A 3 21.00 -38.96 4.54
CA ARG A 3 20.11 -39.11 3.36
C ARG A 3 19.07 -40.18 3.73
N THR A 4 17.81 -39.83 3.79
CA THR A 4 16.69 -40.75 3.90
C THR A 4 16.10 -40.97 2.52
N ALA A 5 15.99 -42.21 2.08
CA ALA A 5 15.34 -42.55 0.81
C ALA A 5 14.17 -43.48 1.10
N ALA A 6 13.04 -43.26 0.43
CA ALA A 6 11.91 -44.18 0.42
C ALA A 6 11.90 -44.88 -0.95
N GLU A 7 11.87 -46.22 -0.93
CA GLU A 7 11.79 -47.06 -2.14
C GLU A 7 10.41 -47.71 -2.19
N PHE A 8 9.74 -47.56 -3.32
CA PHE A 8 8.42 -48.15 -3.60
C PHE A 8 8.56 -49.18 -4.73
N ARG A 9 8.12 -50.42 -4.49
CA ARG A 9 8.11 -51.48 -5.54
C ARG A 9 6.68 -51.82 -5.89
N PHE A 10 6.39 -51.92 -7.18
CA PHE A 10 5.06 -52.19 -7.71
C PHE A 10 5.14 -53.20 -8.81
N ASP A 11 4.18 -54.14 -8.79
CA ASP A 11 3.83 -54.93 -9.95
C ASP A 11 2.60 -54.29 -10.62
N VAL A 12 2.74 -53.90 -11.88
CA VAL A 12 1.68 -53.23 -12.65
C VAL A 12 1.39 -54.09 -13.88
N ALA A 13 0.17 -54.55 -14.01
CA ALA A 13 -0.27 -55.34 -15.14
C ALA A 13 -0.39 -54.48 -16.44
N PRO A 14 -0.29 -55.06 -17.63
CA PRO A 14 -0.46 -54.31 -18.87
C PRO A 14 -1.81 -53.56 -18.91
N GLY A 15 -1.76 -52.24 -19.07
CA GLY A 15 -2.92 -51.34 -19.06
C GLY A 15 -3.39 -50.85 -17.68
N GLU A 16 -2.81 -51.34 -16.59
CA GLU A 16 -3.10 -50.87 -15.23
C GLU A 16 -2.32 -49.56 -14.96
N LYS A 17 -2.96 -48.61 -14.24
CA LYS A 17 -2.34 -47.38 -13.75
C LYS A 17 -2.34 -47.40 -12.24
N ARG A 18 -1.20 -47.12 -11.61
CA ARG A 18 -1.11 -46.89 -10.18
C ARG A 18 -0.57 -45.49 -9.91
N THR A 19 -1.20 -44.78 -8.97
CA THR A 19 -0.80 -43.45 -8.53
C THR A 19 -0.26 -43.55 -7.12
N ILE A 20 0.91 -42.94 -6.88
CA ILE A 20 1.48 -42.76 -5.53
C ILE A 20 1.34 -41.30 -5.22
N ALA A 21 0.72 -40.98 -4.09
CA ALA A 21 0.76 -39.65 -3.51
C ALA A 21 1.83 -39.61 -2.42
N ILE A 22 2.77 -38.67 -2.51
CA ILE A 22 3.78 -38.41 -1.50
C ILE A 22 3.51 -37.02 -0.95
N THR A 23 3.21 -36.95 0.35
CA THR A 23 3.02 -35.68 1.04
C THR A 23 4.27 -35.40 1.88
N ILE A 24 4.87 -34.22 1.69
CA ILE A 24 5.97 -33.73 2.51
C ILE A 24 5.42 -32.59 3.35
N GLU A 25 5.41 -32.78 4.66
CA GLU A 25 5.00 -31.76 5.62
C GLU A 25 6.24 -31.17 6.30
N LEU A 26 6.37 -29.84 6.24
CA LEU A 26 7.38 -29.10 6.97
C LEU A 26 6.74 -28.59 8.26
N ARG A 27 7.21 -29.04 9.40
CA ARG A 27 6.77 -28.55 10.72
C ARG A 27 7.88 -27.73 11.36
N GLU A 28 7.50 -26.56 11.83
CA GLU A 28 8.35 -25.77 12.72
C GLU A 28 8.19 -26.35 14.13
N LEU A 29 9.28 -26.84 14.71
CA LEU A 29 9.28 -27.29 16.11
C LEU A 29 9.32 -26.03 16.99
N SER A 30 8.24 -25.71 17.66
CA SER A 30 8.23 -24.74 18.76
C SER A 30 9.03 -25.31 19.93
N GLU A 31 9.72 -24.47 20.71
CA GLU A 31 10.55 -24.87 21.83
C GLU A 31 9.78 -25.56 23.00
N GLU A 32 8.46 -25.59 22.97
CA GLU A 32 7.65 -26.36 23.88
C GLU A 32 7.11 -27.60 23.17
N PRO A 33 7.44 -28.82 23.63
CA PRO A 33 6.81 -30.03 23.14
C PRO A 33 5.37 -30.06 23.66
N GLU A 34 4.42 -29.49 22.97
CA GLU A 34 3.02 -29.86 23.13
C GLU A 34 2.90 -31.34 22.76
N ALA A 35 2.58 -32.14 23.81
CA ALA A 35 2.42 -33.57 23.72
C ALA A 35 1.52 -33.94 22.52
N GLU A 36 2.09 -34.80 21.68
CA GLU A 36 1.42 -35.75 20.79
C GLU A 36 -0.08 -35.52 20.53
N GLN A 37 -0.41 -34.56 19.69
CA GLN A 37 -1.49 -34.77 18.76
C GLN A 37 -0.84 -35.11 17.41
N MET A 38 -0.38 -36.33 17.26
CA MET A 38 -0.29 -36.95 15.95
C MET A 38 -1.70 -36.93 15.37
N SER A 39 -2.05 -35.85 14.69
CA SER A 39 -3.22 -35.83 13.88
C SER A 39 -3.00 -36.89 12.78
N GLN A 40 -3.74 -37.96 12.86
CA GLN A 40 -3.96 -38.89 11.76
C GLN A 40 -4.72 -38.10 10.67
N HIS A 41 -4.04 -37.15 10.04
CA HIS A 41 -4.55 -36.55 8.82
C HIS A 41 -4.32 -37.58 7.71
N PRO A 42 -5.39 -38.10 7.10
CA PRO A 42 -5.24 -38.89 5.89
C PRO A 42 -4.43 -38.07 4.91
N ALA A 43 -3.57 -38.73 4.13
CA ALA A 43 -2.85 -38.07 3.05
C ALA A 43 -3.84 -37.26 2.23
N PHE A 44 -3.86 -35.94 2.40
CA PHE A 44 -4.72 -35.07 1.64
C PHE A 44 -4.27 -35.16 0.20
N ALA A 45 -5.13 -35.69 -0.67
CA ALA A 45 -4.94 -35.50 -2.07
C ALA A 45 -4.79 -33.99 -2.31
N LEU A 46 -3.87 -33.60 -3.18
CA LEU A 46 -3.64 -32.18 -3.54
C LEU A 46 -4.96 -31.46 -3.87
N GLU A 47 -5.91 -32.18 -4.43
CA GLU A 47 -7.27 -31.75 -4.75
C GLU A 47 -8.10 -31.39 -3.48
N ALA A 48 -7.99 -32.15 -2.40
CA ALA A 48 -8.72 -31.85 -1.16
C ALA A 48 -8.15 -30.58 -0.49
N PHE A 49 -6.82 -30.42 -0.50
CA PHE A 49 -6.16 -29.19 -0.01
C PHE A 49 -6.56 -27.97 -0.86
N ALA A 50 -6.50 -28.11 -2.19
CA ALA A 50 -6.92 -27.04 -3.12
C ALA A 50 -8.40 -26.67 -2.89
N GLY A 51 -9.27 -27.65 -2.66
CA GLY A 51 -10.69 -27.42 -2.34
C GLY A 51 -10.89 -26.65 -1.03
N THR A 52 -10.09 -26.95 0.00
CA THR A 52 -10.13 -26.24 1.28
C THR A 52 -9.68 -24.78 1.13
N VAL A 53 -8.57 -24.53 0.41
CA VAL A 53 -8.08 -23.16 0.14
C VAL A 53 -9.08 -22.37 -0.68
N GLN A 54 -9.71 -23.01 -1.67
CA GLN A 54 -10.74 -22.36 -2.48
C GLN A 54 -11.97 -22.01 -1.63
N ALA A 55 -12.47 -22.92 -0.80
CA ALA A 55 -13.61 -22.67 0.07
C ALA A 55 -13.35 -21.54 1.08
N ASP A 56 -12.14 -21.48 1.68
CA ASP A 56 -11.74 -20.39 2.56
C ASP A 56 -11.67 -19.05 1.82
N THR A 57 -11.13 -19.07 0.60
CA THR A 57 -11.10 -17.89 -0.26
C THR A 57 -12.51 -17.37 -0.59
N GLU A 58 -13.44 -18.25 -1.01
CA GLU A 58 -14.82 -17.86 -1.33
C GLU A 58 -15.53 -17.30 -0.08
N LYS A 59 -15.40 -17.96 1.07
CA LYS A 59 -15.94 -17.49 2.34
C LYS A 59 -15.40 -16.10 2.72
N TRP A 60 -14.12 -15.86 2.53
CA TRP A 60 -13.51 -14.56 2.78
C TRP A 60 -14.05 -13.51 1.81
N LEU A 61 -14.16 -13.83 0.52
CA LEU A 61 -14.72 -12.93 -0.50
C LEU A 61 -16.21 -12.59 -0.24
N GLU A 62 -16.99 -13.50 0.37
CA GLU A 62 -18.38 -13.24 0.71
C GLU A 62 -18.57 -12.07 1.67
N GLN A 63 -17.57 -11.76 2.49
CA GLN A 63 -17.61 -10.70 3.49
C GLN A 63 -17.30 -9.31 2.94
N HIS A 64 -16.87 -9.21 1.67
CA HIS A 64 -16.47 -7.95 1.05
C HIS A 64 -17.64 -7.20 0.42
N THR A 65 -17.44 -5.88 0.25
CA THR A 65 -18.22 -5.10 -0.70
C THR A 65 -18.17 -5.78 -2.06
N LYS A 66 -19.33 -6.07 -2.66
CA LYS A 66 -19.40 -6.70 -3.98
C LYS A 66 -19.25 -5.64 -5.06
N PHE A 67 -18.47 -5.96 -6.06
CA PHE A 67 -18.22 -5.15 -7.23
C PHE A 67 -18.78 -5.82 -8.47
N ASP A 68 -19.48 -5.08 -9.32
CA ASP A 68 -19.90 -5.48 -10.65
C ASP A 68 -19.84 -4.29 -11.62
N SER A 69 -19.64 -4.57 -12.90
CA SER A 69 -19.67 -3.58 -13.96
C SER A 69 -20.13 -4.17 -15.28
N ASP A 70 -20.43 -3.34 -16.27
CA ASP A 70 -20.69 -3.79 -17.65
C ASP A 70 -19.41 -4.19 -18.41
N SER A 71 -18.22 -4.01 -17.82
CA SER A 71 -16.94 -4.44 -18.37
C SER A 71 -16.52 -5.79 -17.78
N LEU A 72 -16.66 -6.89 -18.55
CA LEU A 72 -16.21 -8.23 -18.15
C LEU A 72 -14.71 -8.24 -17.78
N LEU A 73 -13.91 -7.43 -18.49
CA LEU A 73 -12.49 -7.32 -18.20
C LEU A 73 -12.24 -6.72 -16.81
N LEU A 74 -12.88 -5.59 -16.50
CA LEU A 74 -12.72 -4.94 -15.19
C LEU A 74 -13.19 -5.86 -14.07
N ASN A 75 -14.32 -6.56 -14.25
CA ASN A 75 -14.82 -7.55 -13.30
C ASN A 75 -13.80 -8.66 -13.06
N SER A 76 -13.17 -9.18 -14.12
CA SER A 76 -12.14 -10.22 -14.02
C SER A 76 -10.86 -9.73 -13.31
N ILE A 77 -10.45 -8.47 -13.53
CA ILE A 77 -9.27 -7.88 -12.87
C ILE A 77 -9.54 -7.65 -11.39
N VAL A 78 -10.72 -7.11 -11.03
CA VAL A 78 -11.09 -6.90 -9.62
C VAL A 78 -11.21 -8.24 -8.89
N ASP A 79 -11.90 -9.25 -9.46
CA ASP A 79 -11.98 -10.59 -8.89
C ASP A 79 -10.58 -11.19 -8.68
N ARG A 80 -9.69 -11.08 -9.69
CA ARG A 80 -8.32 -11.56 -9.58
C ARG A 80 -7.57 -10.86 -8.45
N SER A 81 -7.68 -9.55 -8.36
CA SER A 81 -7.06 -8.73 -7.31
C SER A 81 -7.49 -9.18 -5.92
N LEU A 82 -8.78 -9.37 -5.70
CA LEU A 82 -9.32 -9.84 -4.41
C LEU A 82 -8.85 -11.26 -4.08
N ARG A 83 -8.81 -12.18 -5.06
CA ARG A 83 -8.28 -13.55 -4.87
C ARG A 83 -6.79 -13.56 -4.58
N ASP A 84 -6.01 -12.67 -5.19
CA ASP A 84 -4.58 -12.53 -4.91
C ASP A 84 -4.34 -12.02 -3.49
N LEU A 85 -5.17 -11.11 -3.01
CA LEU A 85 -5.14 -10.67 -1.60
C LEU A 85 -5.55 -11.80 -0.65
N ALA A 86 -6.55 -12.61 -0.99
CA ALA A 86 -6.91 -13.80 -0.20
C ALA A 86 -5.73 -14.77 -0.05
N VAL A 87 -4.95 -14.99 -1.13
CA VAL A 87 -3.73 -15.85 -1.10
C VAL A 87 -2.62 -15.23 -0.25
N LEU A 88 -2.50 -13.91 -0.23
CA LEU A 88 -1.47 -13.19 0.53
C LEU A 88 -1.90 -12.89 1.97
N ARG A 89 -3.14 -13.18 2.33
CA ARG A 89 -3.61 -13.11 3.72
C ARG A 89 -2.80 -14.06 4.57
N SER A 90 -2.20 -13.55 5.61
CA SER A 90 -1.31 -14.27 6.51
C SER A 90 -1.70 -13.99 7.96
N ASP A 91 -1.36 -14.90 8.85
CA ASP A 91 -1.61 -14.78 10.29
C ASP A 91 -0.29 -14.74 11.05
N LEU A 92 -0.26 -13.92 12.09
CA LEU A 92 0.82 -13.87 13.05
C LEU A 92 0.27 -13.60 14.45
N GLY A 93 0.33 -14.61 15.31
CA GLY A 93 -0.20 -14.50 16.67
C GLY A 93 -1.71 -14.21 16.71
N ASN A 94 -2.49 -14.92 15.90
CA ASN A 94 -3.95 -14.79 15.76
C ASN A 94 -4.39 -13.40 15.25
N ARG A 95 -3.54 -12.72 14.48
CA ARG A 95 -3.85 -11.43 13.83
C ARG A 95 -3.51 -11.48 12.36
N GLU A 96 -4.50 -11.21 11.54
CA GLU A 96 -4.36 -11.22 10.09
C GLU A 96 -3.69 -9.95 9.56
N TYR A 97 -2.92 -10.11 8.50
CA TYR A 97 -2.31 -9.05 7.72
C TYR A 97 -2.11 -9.53 6.28
N PHE A 98 -1.75 -8.65 5.38
CA PHE A 98 -1.31 -9.05 4.04
C PHE A 98 0.22 -9.15 3.99
N ALA A 99 0.73 -10.35 3.66
CA ALA A 99 2.15 -10.52 3.31
C ALA A 99 2.44 -9.74 2.01
N ALA A 100 3.64 -9.18 1.88
CA ALA A 100 3.91 -8.25 0.80
C ALA A 100 3.87 -8.91 -0.57
N GLY A 101 4.53 -10.06 -0.79
CA GLY A 101 4.47 -10.69 -2.10
C GLY A 101 5.23 -12.00 -2.24
N VAL A 102 4.83 -12.80 -3.23
CA VAL A 102 5.43 -14.10 -3.59
C VAL A 102 6.36 -13.91 -4.78
N PRO A 103 7.56 -14.50 -4.77
CA PRO A 103 8.11 -15.42 -3.77
C PRO A 103 9.01 -14.75 -2.73
N TRP A 104 9.43 -13.48 -2.92
CA TRP A 104 10.55 -12.88 -2.17
C TRP A 104 10.15 -12.27 -0.84
N TYR A 105 8.91 -11.79 -0.71
CA TYR A 105 8.44 -10.94 0.38
C TYR A 105 7.23 -11.54 1.12
N VAL A 106 7.20 -12.87 1.29
CA VAL A 106 6.16 -13.56 2.07
C VAL A 106 6.42 -13.35 3.56
N ALA A 107 6.25 -12.12 4.00
CA ALA A 107 6.53 -11.69 5.38
C ALA A 107 5.70 -10.45 5.73
N LEU A 108 5.69 -10.10 7.02
CA LEU A 108 5.11 -8.85 7.50
C LEU A 108 6.06 -7.69 7.17
N PHE A 109 5.64 -6.84 6.23
CA PHE A 109 6.24 -5.55 5.97
C PHE A 109 5.33 -4.44 6.49
N GLY A 110 5.88 -3.52 7.30
CA GLY A 110 5.06 -2.46 7.90
C GLY A 110 4.41 -1.56 6.86
N ARG A 111 5.20 -1.01 5.93
CA ARG A 111 4.70 -0.14 4.85
C ARG A 111 3.67 -0.83 3.97
N ASP A 112 4.03 -2.02 3.47
CA ASP A 112 3.19 -2.76 2.50
C ASP A 112 1.86 -3.12 3.11
N SER A 113 1.85 -3.72 4.30
CA SER A 113 0.61 -4.11 5.00
C SER A 113 -0.28 -2.90 5.31
N LEU A 114 0.32 -1.74 5.64
CA LEU A 114 -0.44 -0.51 5.91
C LEU A 114 -1.06 0.08 4.64
N ILE A 115 -0.32 0.10 3.53
CA ILE A 115 -0.83 0.61 2.24
C ILE A 115 -1.94 -0.31 1.73
N VAL A 116 -1.73 -1.64 1.71
CA VAL A 116 -2.75 -2.59 1.25
C VAL A 116 -4.02 -2.50 2.10
N ALA A 117 -3.87 -2.44 3.42
CA ALA A 117 -5.02 -2.28 4.31
C ALA A 117 -5.79 -0.97 4.03
N LEU A 118 -5.08 0.11 3.68
CA LEU A 118 -5.68 1.38 3.28
C LEU A 118 -6.41 1.26 1.93
N GLU A 119 -5.81 0.62 0.94
CA GLU A 119 -6.41 0.37 -0.37
C GLU A 119 -7.70 -0.44 -0.28
N MET A 120 -7.80 -1.30 0.73
CA MET A 120 -8.93 -2.21 0.95
C MET A 120 -10.03 -1.69 1.88
N LEU A 121 -9.91 -0.49 2.46
CA LEU A 121 -10.87 0.02 3.47
C LEU A 121 -12.34 0.01 3.01
N ALA A 122 -12.60 0.31 1.75
CA ALA A 122 -13.96 0.28 1.21
C ALA A 122 -14.50 -1.14 0.97
N PHE A 123 -13.62 -2.12 0.87
CA PHE A 123 -13.99 -3.52 0.63
C PHE A 123 -14.01 -4.34 1.92
N GLN A 124 -13.00 -4.19 2.77
CA GLN A 124 -12.87 -4.93 4.02
C GLN A 124 -12.03 -4.14 5.05
N PRO A 125 -12.63 -3.33 5.90
CA PRO A 125 -11.89 -2.55 6.90
C PRO A 125 -11.33 -3.37 8.07
N GLU A 126 -11.82 -4.59 8.32
CA GLU A 126 -11.47 -5.39 9.49
C GLU A 126 -9.98 -5.73 9.54
N ILE A 127 -9.38 -6.03 8.38
CA ILE A 127 -7.95 -6.38 8.32
C ILE A 127 -7.07 -5.18 8.68
N ALA A 128 -7.55 -3.95 8.44
CA ALA A 128 -6.83 -2.75 8.86
C ALA A 128 -6.70 -2.67 10.39
N ALA A 129 -7.77 -3.00 11.14
CA ALA A 129 -7.72 -3.04 12.60
C ALA A 129 -6.74 -4.10 13.11
N GLN A 130 -6.73 -5.28 12.51
CA GLN A 130 -5.81 -6.37 12.87
C GLN A 130 -4.36 -6.00 12.55
N THR A 131 -4.09 -5.46 11.37
CA THR A 131 -2.77 -4.96 10.96
C THR A 131 -2.26 -3.87 11.91
N LEU A 132 -3.10 -2.92 12.30
CA LEU A 132 -2.74 -1.86 13.26
C LEU A 132 -2.38 -2.44 14.63
N ARG A 133 -3.18 -3.38 15.16
CA ARG A 133 -2.87 -4.05 16.44
C ARG A 133 -1.57 -4.86 16.36
N LEU A 134 -1.37 -5.55 15.24
CA LEU A 134 -0.17 -6.34 15.02
C LEU A 134 1.08 -5.46 15.02
N LEU A 135 1.09 -4.39 14.22
CA LEU A 135 2.23 -3.47 14.14
C LEU A 135 2.47 -2.70 15.43
N ALA A 136 1.42 -2.33 16.18
CA ALA A 136 1.54 -1.74 17.50
C ALA A 136 2.24 -2.68 18.50
N GLY A 137 1.98 -3.98 18.42
CA GLY A 137 2.66 -5.00 19.22
C GLY A 137 4.16 -5.10 18.97
N TYR A 138 4.59 -4.78 17.73
CA TYR A 138 6.00 -4.76 17.31
C TYR A 138 6.62 -3.36 17.29
N GLN A 139 5.92 -2.33 17.78
CA GLN A 139 6.48 -0.97 17.82
C GLN A 139 7.78 -0.92 18.63
N GLY A 140 8.78 -0.20 18.13
CA GLY A 140 10.10 -0.05 18.75
C GLY A 140 10.02 0.51 20.17
N ARG A 141 10.79 -0.08 21.08
CA ARG A 141 10.78 0.23 22.53
C ARG A 141 12.11 0.75 23.04
N ARG A 142 13.20 0.46 22.34
CA ARG A 142 14.57 0.81 22.72
C ARG A 142 15.35 1.32 21.53
N THR A 143 16.54 1.88 21.78
CA THR A 143 17.50 2.19 20.73
C THR A 143 18.39 0.97 20.49
N ASP A 144 18.29 0.38 19.30
CA ASP A 144 19.13 -0.74 18.87
C ASP A 144 19.68 -0.44 17.46
N ARG A 145 20.99 -0.19 17.39
CA ARG A 145 21.66 0.21 16.13
C ARG A 145 21.67 -0.90 15.10
N TRP A 146 21.76 -2.16 15.53
CA TRP A 146 21.77 -3.33 14.64
C TRP A 146 20.47 -3.47 13.86
N ARG A 147 19.34 -3.22 14.55
CA ARG A 147 17.99 -3.35 13.99
C ARG A 147 17.39 -2.02 13.50
N GLU A 148 18.13 -0.91 13.61
CA GLU A 148 17.60 0.44 13.37
C GLU A 148 16.36 0.77 14.25
N GLU A 149 16.22 0.08 15.40
CA GLU A 149 15.10 0.28 16.32
C GLU A 149 15.25 1.60 17.07
N GLN A 150 14.15 2.31 17.17
CA GLN A 150 14.03 3.55 17.97
C GLN A 150 12.69 3.52 18.70
N PRO A 151 12.60 4.07 19.94
CA PRO A 151 11.33 4.12 20.67
C PRO A 151 10.24 4.85 19.87
N GLY A 152 9.10 4.17 19.65
CA GLY A 152 7.96 4.70 18.91
C GLY A 152 7.97 4.45 17.40
N LYS A 153 9.06 3.97 16.82
CA LYS A 153 9.18 3.65 15.39
C LYS A 153 8.39 2.38 15.05
N ILE A 154 7.66 2.38 13.95
CA ILE A 154 6.97 1.18 13.44
C ILE A 154 7.94 0.31 12.64
N LEU A 155 7.72 -0.98 12.71
CA LEU A 155 8.50 -2.03 12.06
C LEU A 155 8.59 -1.82 10.54
N HIS A 156 9.76 -2.09 9.95
CA HIS A 156 9.92 -2.22 8.51
C HIS A 156 9.55 -3.62 8.04
N GLU A 157 10.20 -4.62 8.64
CA GLU A 157 10.11 -6.01 8.20
C GLU A 157 10.25 -6.96 9.40
N LEU A 158 9.51 -8.06 9.37
CA LEU A 158 9.63 -9.16 10.32
C LEU A 158 9.76 -10.48 9.57
N ARG A 159 10.91 -11.13 9.73
CA ARG A 159 11.15 -12.47 9.18
C ARG A 159 11.29 -13.48 10.30
N VAL A 160 10.65 -14.63 10.10
CA VAL A 160 10.65 -15.75 11.06
C VAL A 160 11.57 -16.91 10.63
N GLY A 161 12.32 -16.76 9.53
CA GLY A 161 13.24 -17.78 9.03
C GLY A 161 14.44 -18.03 9.97
N GLU A 162 15.14 -19.12 9.74
CA GLU A 162 16.24 -19.62 10.58
C GLU A 162 17.35 -18.57 10.81
N LEU A 163 17.83 -17.90 9.76
CA LEU A 163 18.87 -16.87 9.87
C LEU A 163 18.44 -15.69 10.75
N ALA A 164 17.17 -15.31 10.69
CA ALA A 164 16.63 -14.23 11.50
C ALA A 164 16.52 -14.66 12.98
N ARG A 165 16.05 -15.89 13.25
CA ARG A 165 15.97 -16.45 14.61
C ARG A 165 17.35 -16.66 15.23
N ALA A 166 18.32 -17.12 14.45
CA ALA A 166 19.70 -17.28 14.89
C ALA A 166 20.44 -15.96 15.13
N GLY A 167 19.81 -14.80 14.79
CA GLY A 167 20.44 -13.48 14.95
C GLY A 167 21.55 -13.18 13.95
N ASN A 168 21.65 -13.95 12.86
CA ASN A 168 22.65 -13.76 11.82
C ASN A 168 22.31 -12.58 10.88
N VAL A 169 21.05 -12.17 10.86
CA VAL A 169 20.53 -10.99 10.13
C VAL A 169 19.59 -10.19 11.03
N PRO A 170 19.47 -8.85 10.84
CA PRO A 170 18.67 -8.01 11.73
C PRO A 170 17.15 -8.19 11.57
N HIS A 171 16.70 -8.95 10.58
CA HIS A 171 15.32 -8.99 10.08
C HIS A 171 14.32 -9.74 11.00
N ALA A 172 14.73 -10.32 12.12
CA ALA A 172 13.79 -10.84 13.11
C ALA A 172 12.81 -9.78 13.64
N ARG A 173 13.26 -8.51 13.73
CA ARG A 173 12.47 -7.27 13.91
C ARG A 173 13.34 -6.14 13.38
N PHE A 174 13.09 -5.72 12.16
CA PHE A 174 13.91 -4.72 11.50
C PHE A 174 13.14 -3.41 11.31
N TYR A 175 13.77 -2.27 11.63
CA TYR A 175 13.09 -0.96 11.68
C TYR A 175 13.68 0.04 10.68
N CYS A 176 14.37 -0.41 9.67
CA CYS A 176 15.05 0.44 8.70
C CYS A 176 14.08 1.09 7.70
N THR A 177 13.15 1.89 8.22
CA THR A 177 12.13 2.61 7.45
C THR A 177 11.73 3.91 8.16
N VAL A 178 11.29 4.94 7.43
CA VAL A 178 10.78 6.21 8.00
C VAL A 178 9.33 6.49 7.60
N ASP A 179 8.75 5.69 6.74
CA ASP A 179 7.40 5.86 6.20
C ASP A 179 6.33 5.03 6.95
N ALA A 180 6.66 3.84 7.46
CA ALA A 180 5.70 2.99 8.16
C ALA A 180 5.08 3.68 9.39
N THR A 181 5.84 4.50 10.13
CA THR A 181 5.33 5.17 11.33
C THR A 181 4.23 6.20 11.02
N PRO A 182 4.41 7.16 10.09
CA PRO A 182 3.30 8.04 9.72
C PRO A 182 2.17 7.30 8.99
N LEU A 183 2.44 6.26 8.19
CA LEU A 183 1.40 5.45 7.54
C LEU A 183 0.53 4.70 8.57
N PHE A 184 1.09 4.22 9.67
CA PHE A 184 0.34 3.62 10.78
C PHE A 184 -0.70 4.59 11.36
N LEU A 185 -0.30 5.83 11.63
CA LEU A 185 -1.21 6.86 12.13
C LEU A 185 -2.27 7.26 11.09
N LEU A 186 -1.86 7.36 9.82
CA LEU A 186 -2.76 7.68 8.72
C LEU A 186 -3.82 6.59 8.51
N LEU A 187 -3.42 5.32 8.50
CA LEU A 187 -4.35 4.20 8.37
C LEU A 187 -5.36 4.18 9.51
N LEU A 188 -4.93 4.41 10.76
CA LEU A 188 -5.84 4.46 11.91
C LEU A 188 -6.94 5.52 11.74
N GLY A 189 -6.58 6.73 11.28
CA GLY A 189 -7.57 7.78 11.02
C GLY A 189 -8.50 7.44 9.85
N ARG A 190 -7.98 6.85 8.78
CA ARG A 190 -8.80 6.41 7.64
C ARG A 190 -9.74 5.26 8.00
N TYR A 191 -9.25 4.29 8.76
CA TYR A 191 -10.07 3.22 9.32
C TYR A 191 -11.24 3.79 10.13
N ALA A 192 -10.96 4.72 11.05
CA ALA A 192 -11.99 5.34 11.87
C ALA A 192 -13.00 6.14 11.04
N ALA A 193 -12.58 6.79 9.94
CA ALA A 193 -13.51 7.48 9.04
C ALA A 193 -14.50 6.51 8.34
N TRP A 194 -14.04 5.29 7.99
CA TRP A 194 -14.90 4.25 7.42
C TRP A 194 -15.81 3.57 8.45
N THR A 195 -15.30 3.31 9.66
CA THR A 195 -15.98 2.45 10.64
C THR A 195 -16.68 3.20 11.78
N GLY A 196 -16.29 4.45 12.05
CA GLY A 196 -16.72 5.16 13.24
C GLY A 196 -16.09 4.64 14.55
N ASP A 197 -15.17 3.67 14.46
CA ASP A 197 -14.57 3.01 15.63
C ASP A 197 -13.50 3.88 16.31
N VAL A 198 -13.92 4.61 17.33
CA VAL A 198 -13.00 5.33 18.25
C VAL A 198 -12.37 4.39 19.28
N GLY A 199 -12.93 3.19 19.45
CA GLY A 199 -12.44 2.19 20.42
C GLY A 199 -11.03 1.76 20.09
N LEU A 200 -10.74 1.50 18.81
CA LEU A 200 -9.40 1.14 18.35
C LEU A 200 -8.39 2.29 18.62
N PHE A 201 -8.77 3.55 18.43
CA PHE A 201 -7.89 4.68 18.77
C PHE A 201 -7.60 4.73 20.27
N ARG A 202 -8.60 4.48 21.13
CA ARG A 202 -8.41 4.43 22.60
C ARG A 202 -7.51 3.25 23.00
N GLU A 203 -7.73 2.08 22.39
CA GLU A 203 -6.90 0.88 22.59
C GLU A 203 -5.42 1.15 22.21
N LEU A 204 -5.19 1.80 21.07
CA LEU A 204 -3.86 2.07 20.53
C LEU A 204 -3.30 3.44 20.96
N ARG A 205 -3.85 4.04 22.03
CA ARG A 205 -3.45 5.38 22.47
C ARG A 205 -1.95 5.51 22.74
N GLU A 206 -1.39 4.61 23.50
CA GLU A 206 0.03 4.62 23.84
C GLU A 206 0.93 4.44 22.59
N PRO A 207 0.70 3.46 21.69
CA PRO A 207 1.39 3.40 20.41
C PRO A 207 1.30 4.67 19.56
N VAL A 208 0.13 5.30 19.50
CA VAL A 208 -0.07 6.55 18.75
C VAL A 208 0.78 7.67 19.32
N GLU A 209 0.78 7.88 20.63
CA GLU A 209 1.57 8.92 21.30
C GLU A 209 3.08 8.70 21.11
N LYS A 210 3.53 7.43 21.20
CA LYS A 210 4.92 7.07 20.93
C LYS A 210 5.31 7.32 19.48
N ALA A 211 4.42 7.02 18.51
CA ALA A 211 4.65 7.28 17.09
C ALA A 211 4.74 8.80 16.81
N LEU A 212 3.83 9.62 17.38
CA LEU A 212 3.91 11.07 17.30
C LEU A 212 5.20 11.61 17.92
N GLY A 213 5.61 11.08 19.09
CA GLY A 213 6.86 11.42 19.75
C GLY A 213 8.10 11.05 18.91
N TRP A 214 8.08 9.90 18.22
CA TRP A 214 9.14 9.53 17.30
C TRP A 214 9.22 10.51 16.10
N ILE A 215 8.07 10.84 15.49
CA ILE A 215 7.99 11.80 14.37
C ILE A 215 8.58 13.17 14.80
N ALA A 216 8.24 13.66 15.99
CA ALA A 216 8.77 14.92 16.52
C ALA A 216 10.30 14.87 16.64
N LYS A 217 10.85 13.83 17.28
CA LYS A 217 12.31 13.66 17.43
C LYS A 217 13.03 13.53 16.10
N ALA A 218 12.49 12.76 15.16
CA ALA A 218 13.07 12.58 13.83
C ALA A 218 13.04 13.90 13.02
N GLY A 219 12.04 14.76 13.27
CA GLY A 219 11.94 16.09 12.67
C GLY A 219 12.85 17.13 13.31
N ASP A 220 13.02 17.10 14.63
CA ASP A 220 13.77 18.11 15.37
C ASP A 220 15.29 17.86 15.37
N GLY A 221 15.71 16.62 15.17
CA GLY A 221 17.12 16.22 15.26
C GLY A 221 18.09 16.97 14.36
N HIS A 222 17.59 17.76 13.41
CA HIS A 222 18.36 18.59 12.49
C HIS A 222 17.85 20.04 12.38
N GLY A 223 16.92 20.45 13.26
CA GLY A 223 16.41 21.84 13.34
C GLY A 223 15.51 22.28 12.17
N GLU A 224 15.24 21.42 11.19
CA GLU A 224 14.46 21.78 9.99
C GLU A 224 13.00 21.29 10.06
N GLY A 225 12.67 20.43 11.04
CA GLY A 225 11.33 19.93 11.30
C GLY A 225 10.80 18.95 10.24
N TYR A 226 11.70 18.28 9.50
CA TYR A 226 11.39 17.21 8.55
C TYR A 226 11.81 15.85 9.07
N VAL A 227 10.97 14.83 8.94
CA VAL A 227 11.39 13.45 9.19
C VAL A 227 12.46 13.07 8.18
N LYS A 228 13.64 12.72 8.70
CA LYS A 228 14.84 12.40 7.93
C LYS A 228 15.40 11.05 8.35
N TYR A 229 16.15 10.43 7.45
CA TYR A 229 16.91 9.25 7.79
C TYR A 229 18.39 9.37 7.45
N ARG A 230 19.16 8.60 8.17
CA ARG A 230 20.54 8.23 7.90
C ARG A 230 20.71 6.80 8.41
N THR A 231 21.16 5.91 7.57
CA THR A 231 21.44 4.52 7.96
C THR A 231 22.54 4.49 9.02
N ILE A 232 22.29 3.77 10.11
CA ILE A 232 23.19 3.66 11.27
C ILE A 232 23.77 2.24 11.33
N SER A 233 23.00 1.24 10.95
CA SER A 233 23.40 -0.17 10.91
C SER A 233 24.28 -0.45 9.69
N GLU A 234 25.34 -1.24 9.86
CA GLU A 234 26.14 -1.71 8.73
C GLU A 234 25.34 -2.63 7.79
N SER A 235 24.34 -3.31 8.32
CA SER A 235 23.39 -4.15 7.58
C SER A 235 22.09 -3.41 7.22
N GLY A 236 22.04 -2.09 7.43
CA GLY A 236 20.86 -1.27 7.17
C GLY A 236 20.67 -0.97 5.69
N LEU A 237 19.43 -0.67 5.30
CA LEU A 237 19.11 -0.19 3.96
C LEU A 237 19.70 1.22 3.75
N VAL A 238 20.28 1.45 2.58
CA VAL A 238 20.82 2.77 2.21
C VAL A 238 19.71 3.81 2.17
N ASN A 239 18.53 3.44 1.64
CA ASN A 239 17.33 4.26 1.59
C ASN A 239 16.22 3.63 2.44
N GLN A 240 15.45 4.48 3.13
CA GLN A 240 14.47 4.06 4.15
C GLN A 240 13.03 4.51 3.84
N GLY A 241 12.72 4.82 2.58
CA GLY A 241 11.37 5.06 2.07
C GLY A 241 10.89 3.90 1.20
N TRP A 242 9.78 4.09 0.47
CA TRP A 242 9.25 3.02 -0.38
C TRP A 242 10.19 2.66 -1.54
N LYS A 243 10.97 3.62 -2.04
CA LYS A 243 12.09 3.37 -2.97
C LYS A 243 13.35 3.09 -2.15
N ASP A 244 13.49 1.86 -1.69
CA ASP A 244 14.51 1.45 -0.73
C ASP A 244 15.78 0.83 -1.35
N SER A 245 15.83 0.64 -2.68
CA SER A 245 17.06 0.20 -3.35
C SER A 245 18.20 1.21 -3.14
N ALA A 246 19.43 0.71 -3.04
CA ALA A 246 20.59 1.51 -2.66
C ALA A 246 20.86 2.71 -3.59
N ASP A 247 20.41 2.63 -4.82
CA ASP A 247 20.60 3.64 -5.87
C ASP A 247 19.36 4.50 -6.16
N ALA A 248 18.29 4.39 -5.35
CA ALA A 248 16.99 5.01 -5.65
C ALA A 248 16.96 6.54 -5.54
N ILE A 249 17.75 7.14 -4.63
CA ILE A 249 17.73 8.58 -4.38
C ILE A 249 18.97 9.23 -5.01
N VAL A 250 18.76 9.71 -6.24
CA VAL A 250 19.80 10.20 -7.13
C VAL A 250 19.66 11.68 -7.43
N ARG A 251 20.78 12.35 -7.66
CA ARG A 251 20.85 13.74 -8.12
C ARG A 251 20.80 13.83 -9.64
N THR A 252 20.63 15.03 -10.15
CA THR A 252 20.64 15.35 -11.59
C THR A 252 21.95 14.95 -12.29
N ASP A 253 23.07 14.98 -11.59
CA ASP A 253 24.38 14.52 -12.11
C ASP A 253 24.54 12.99 -12.08
N GLY A 254 23.55 12.26 -11.56
CA GLY A 254 23.55 10.80 -11.41
C GLY A 254 24.26 10.29 -10.15
N SER A 255 24.80 11.15 -9.31
CA SER A 255 25.38 10.76 -8.02
C SER A 255 24.28 10.48 -6.98
N ILE A 256 24.60 9.66 -5.96
CA ILE A 256 23.67 9.34 -4.86
C ILE A 256 23.55 10.55 -3.93
N ALA A 257 22.32 10.82 -3.48
CA ALA A 257 22.03 11.88 -2.50
C ALA A 257 22.73 11.61 -1.16
N ARG A 258 23.12 12.69 -0.46
CA ARG A 258 23.89 12.59 0.81
C ARG A 258 22.99 12.68 2.03
N PRO A 259 23.03 11.67 2.93
CA PRO A 259 22.26 11.70 4.18
C PRO A 259 22.69 12.86 5.12
N PRO A 260 21.78 13.35 5.99
CA PRO A 260 20.41 12.86 6.19
C PRO A 260 19.47 13.29 5.07
N ILE A 261 18.52 12.40 4.71
CA ILE A 261 17.59 12.57 3.60
C ILE A 261 16.15 12.70 4.12
N ALA A 262 15.44 13.74 3.69
CA ALA A 262 14.01 13.92 3.89
C ALA A 262 13.28 13.62 2.57
N LEU A 263 12.56 12.50 2.50
CA LEU A 263 11.78 12.11 1.32
C LEU A 263 10.49 12.94 1.22
N VAL A 264 10.11 13.33 0.01
CA VAL A 264 8.95 14.19 -0.26
C VAL A 264 7.64 13.53 0.18
N GLU A 265 7.44 12.25 -0.12
CA GLU A 265 6.25 11.49 0.23
C GLU A 265 6.10 11.32 1.74
N VAL A 266 7.19 11.11 2.47
CA VAL A 266 7.16 10.91 3.93
C VAL A 266 6.65 12.18 4.63
N GLN A 267 7.02 13.36 4.15
CA GLN A 267 6.49 14.61 4.72
C GLN A 267 4.98 14.73 4.46
N GLY A 268 4.52 14.26 3.30
CA GLY A 268 3.10 14.15 3.01
C GLY A 268 2.39 13.20 3.98
N TYR A 269 2.94 12.02 4.22
CA TYR A 269 2.36 11.05 5.17
C TYR A 269 2.29 11.62 6.59
N VAL A 270 3.33 12.31 7.05
CA VAL A 270 3.36 12.98 8.36
C VAL A 270 2.25 14.04 8.46
N PHE A 271 2.08 14.85 7.42
CA PHE A 271 1.03 15.87 7.36
C PHE A 271 -0.36 15.24 7.49
N ALA A 272 -0.68 14.25 6.65
CA ALA A 272 -1.98 13.59 6.66
C ALA A 272 -2.23 12.80 7.95
N ALA A 273 -1.20 12.13 8.48
CA ALA A 273 -1.26 11.43 9.76
C ALA A 273 -1.61 12.37 10.92
N LYS A 274 -0.95 13.52 11.00
CA LYS A 274 -1.23 14.51 12.05
C LYS A 274 -2.66 15.05 11.95
N HIS A 275 -3.18 15.33 10.75
CA HIS A 275 -4.56 15.72 10.57
C HIS A 275 -5.52 14.62 11.03
N ALA A 276 -5.30 13.38 10.60
CA ALA A 276 -6.14 12.25 10.96
C ALA A 276 -6.18 12.00 12.48
N ILE A 277 -5.03 12.08 13.15
CA ILE A 277 -4.97 11.92 14.61
C ILE A 277 -5.57 13.14 15.34
N ALA A 278 -5.40 14.35 14.80
CA ALA A 278 -6.07 15.53 15.38
C ALA A 278 -7.59 15.41 15.34
N ASP A 279 -8.16 14.87 14.25
CA ASP A 279 -9.59 14.61 14.13
C ASP A 279 -10.06 13.56 15.16
N LEU A 280 -9.27 12.51 15.41
CA LEU A 280 -9.57 11.51 16.45
C LEU A 280 -9.49 12.09 17.86
N TYR A 281 -8.52 12.94 18.16
CA TYR A 281 -8.47 13.67 19.43
C TYR A 281 -9.72 14.55 19.63
N GLU A 282 -10.15 15.22 18.58
CA GLU A 282 -11.36 16.06 18.63
C GLU A 282 -12.61 15.24 18.92
N ARG A 283 -12.73 14.03 18.29
CA ARG A 283 -13.85 13.09 18.53
C ARG A 283 -13.92 12.57 19.96
N ILE A 284 -12.81 12.44 20.66
CA ILE A 284 -12.78 12.03 22.08
C ILE A 284 -12.79 13.22 23.06
N GLY A 285 -12.93 14.46 22.57
CA GLY A 285 -13.03 15.67 23.39
C GLY A 285 -11.69 16.32 23.76
N GLU A 286 -10.57 15.80 23.28
CA GLU A 286 -9.23 16.31 23.56
C GLU A 286 -8.83 17.47 22.63
N ARG A 287 -9.57 18.56 22.70
CA ARG A 287 -9.44 19.71 21.79
C ARG A 287 -8.07 20.37 21.82
N ASN A 288 -7.35 20.34 22.96
CA ASN A 288 -6.02 20.93 23.05
C ASN A 288 -5.00 20.11 22.28
N SER A 289 -5.00 18.77 22.45
CA SER A 289 -4.16 17.84 21.68
C SER A 289 -4.46 17.95 20.18
N ALA A 290 -5.74 18.00 19.80
CA ALA A 290 -6.16 18.19 18.41
C ALA A 290 -5.59 19.48 17.80
N ARG A 291 -5.71 20.62 18.50
CA ARG A 291 -5.21 21.93 18.05
C ARG A 291 -3.69 21.93 17.90
N GLN A 292 -2.98 21.36 18.87
CA GLN A 292 -1.52 21.27 18.82
C GLN A 292 -1.06 20.47 17.60
N VAL A 293 -1.54 19.22 17.44
CA VAL A 293 -1.10 18.32 16.35
C VAL A 293 -1.47 18.88 14.98
N ARG A 294 -2.67 19.48 14.84
CA ARG A 294 -3.10 20.17 13.60
C ARG A 294 -2.22 21.37 13.28
N GLY A 295 -1.86 22.17 14.29
CA GLY A 295 -0.96 23.31 14.14
C GLY A 295 0.46 22.90 13.69
N GLU A 296 0.96 21.77 14.17
CA GLU A 296 2.23 21.20 13.71
C GLU A 296 2.17 20.74 12.25
N ALA A 297 1.03 20.14 11.82
CA ALA A 297 0.80 19.76 10.42
C ALA A 297 0.83 20.99 9.50
N GLU A 298 0.15 22.08 9.85
CA GLU A 298 0.12 23.29 9.02
C GLU A 298 1.50 24.00 8.96
N LYS A 299 2.27 23.96 10.02
CA LYS A 299 3.67 24.43 9.99
C LYS A 299 4.52 23.59 9.03
N LEU A 300 4.32 22.26 9.02
CA LEU A 300 5.01 21.36 8.08
C LEU A 300 4.60 21.69 6.64
N ARG A 301 3.30 21.86 6.36
CA ARG A 301 2.79 22.22 5.03
C ARG A 301 3.41 23.51 4.49
N THR A 302 3.48 24.55 5.32
CA THR A 302 4.06 25.83 4.91
C THR A 302 5.53 25.68 4.51
N ARG A 303 6.32 24.98 5.33
CA ARG A 303 7.74 24.71 5.02
C ARG A 303 7.90 23.84 3.78
N PHE A 304 7.11 22.75 3.68
CA PHE A 304 7.15 21.82 2.56
C PHE A 304 6.97 22.53 1.22
N ASN A 305 5.95 23.38 1.10
CA ASN A 305 5.66 24.12 -0.14
C ASN A 305 6.75 25.13 -0.50
N ARG A 306 7.54 25.61 0.45
CA ARG A 306 8.68 26.49 0.21
C ARG A 306 9.92 25.69 -0.20
N ASP A 307 10.27 24.64 0.54
CA ASP A 307 11.61 24.03 0.51
C ASP A 307 11.72 22.90 -0.51
N PHE A 308 10.63 22.14 -0.79
CA PHE A 308 10.63 21.07 -1.77
C PHE A 308 10.25 21.52 -3.19
N TRP A 309 9.67 22.69 -3.33
CA TRP A 309 9.20 23.15 -4.65
C TRP A 309 10.36 23.51 -5.57
N CYS A 310 10.37 22.94 -6.78
CA CYS A 310 11.32 23.23 -7.84
C CYS A 310 10.59 23.96 -8.99
N GLU A 311 10.76 25.28 -9.07
CA GLU A 311 10.05 26.10 -10.04
C GLU A 311 10.37 25.70 -11.49
N ASP A 312 11.64 25.42 -11.78
CA ASP A 312 12.12 25.05 -13.12
C ASP A 312 11.64 23.66 -13.59
N LEU A 313 11.22 22.80 -12.64
CA LEU A 313 10.75 21.45 -12.93
C LEU A 313 9.23 21.31 -12.91
N ASP A 314 8.49 22.33 -12.50
CA ASP A 314 7.03 22.29 -12.29
C ASP A 314 6.58 21.17 -11.34
N THR A 315 7.45 20.76 -10.40
CA THR A 315 7.16 19.70 -9.44
C THR A 315 7.97 19.88 -8.14
N PHE A 316 7.64 19.05 -7.16
CA PHE A 316 8.44 18.98 -5.94
C PHE A 316 9.68 18.10 -6.15
N ALA A 317 10.78 18.43 -5.49
CA ALA A 317 11.98 17.63 -5.46
C ALA A 317 11.70 16.23 -4.90
N LEU A 318 12.45 15.22 -5.35
CA LEU A 318 12.40 13.85 -4.82
C LEU A 318 12.64 13.81 -3.30
N ALA A 319 13.60 14.62 -2.84
CA ALA A 319 13.98 14.68 -1.43
C ALA A 319 14.72 16.00 -1.13
N LEU A 320 14.91 16.29 0.16
CA LEU A 320 15.96 17.21 0.62
C LEU A 320 17.10 16.36 1.20
N GLU A 321 18.32 16.60 0.74
CA GLU A 321 19.53 15.97 1.27
C GLU A 321 20.20 16.83 2.35
N ALA A 322 21.40 16.43 2.77
CA ALA A 322 22.20 17.17 3.75
C ALA A 322 22.20 18.69 3.49
N ARG A 323 22.00 19.49 4.55
CA ARG A 323 21.88 20.96 4.53
C ARG A 323 20.64 21.47 3.78
N GLY A 324 19.57 20.66 3.69
CA GLY A 324 18.30 21.07 3.08
C GLY A 324 18.35 21.29 1.56
N ARG A 325 19.36 20.76 0.86
CA ARG A 325 19.46 20.93 -0.60
C ARG A 325 18.44 20.04 -1.33
N PRO A 326 17.67 20.58 -2.27
CA PRO A 326 16.74 19.78 -3.07
C PRO A 326 17.49 18.76 -3.96
N VAL A 327 17.00 17.52 -3.95
CA VAL A 327 17.31 16.50 -4.96
C VAL A 327 16.33 16.70 -6.11
N ALA A 328 16.68 17.65 -6.99
CA ALA A 328 15.81 18.23 -8.00
C ALA A 328 15.75 17.35 -9.27
N VAL A 329 15.18 16.15 -9.15
CA VAL A 329 14.90 15.23 -10.24
C VAL A 329 13.40 14.99 -10.35
N VAL A 330 12.93 14.66 -11.54
CA VAL A 330 11.52 14.37 -11.78
C VAL A 330 11.24 12.90 -11.54
N SER A 331 10.39 12.63 -10.55
CA SER A 331 10.06 11.28 -10.09
C SER A 331 8.58 11.17 -9.68
N SER A 332 8.08 9.95 -9.47
CA SER A 332 6.68 9.73 -9.05
C SER A 332 6.40 10.08 -7.58
N ASN A 333 7.42 10.15 -6.71
CA ASN A 333 7.25 10.38 -5.27
C ASN A 333 6.37 11.61 -4.91
N PRO A 334 6.44 12.77 -5.64
CA PRO A 334 5.52 13.87 -5.41
C PRO A 334 4.04 13.49 -5.54
N GLY A 335 3.71 12.45 -6.32
CA GLY A 335 2.34 11.93 -6.44
C GLY A 335 1.75 11.48 -5.10
N HIS A 336 2.55 10.83 -4.26
CA HIS A 336 2.14 10.46 -2.91
C HIS A 336 1.92 11.69 -2.01
N ALA A 337 2.75 12.73 -2.14
CA ALA A 337 2.54 14.00 -1.44
C ALA A 337 1.23 14.69 -1.92
N LEU A 338 0.89 14.58 -3.20
CA LEU A 338 -0.41 15.06 -3.71
C LEU A 338 -1.57 14.30 -3.05
N TRP A 339 -1.50 12.98 -2.98
CA TRP A 339 -2.52 12.16 -2.33
C TRP A 339 -2.81 12.60 -0.89
N THR A 340 -1.80 12.99 -0.14
CA THR A 340 -1.95 13.45 1.25
C THR A 340 -2.55 14.85 1.38
N GLY A 341 -2.45 15.68 0.34
CA GLY A 341 -2.95 17.06 0.31
C GLY A 341 -2.02 18.10 0.93
N ILE A 342 -0.74 17.77 1.13
CA ILE A 342 0.26 18.71 1.69
C ILE A 342 0.61 19.84 0.70
N ALA A 343 0.52 19.59 -0.60
CA ALA A 343 0.87 20.56 -1.62
C ALA A 343 -0.16 21.70 -1.72
N ASP A 344 0.27 22.91 -2.02
CA ASP A 344 -0.61 24.00 -2.38
C ASP A 344 -1.34 23.70 -3.69
N ARG A 345 -2.59 24.18 -3.84
CA ARG A 345 -3.46 23.81 -4.95
C ARG A 345 -2.85 24.08 -6.32
N GLY A 346 -2.22 25.24 -6.50
CA GLY A 346 -1.57 25.62 -7.76
C GLY A 346 -0.37 24.74 -8.08
N LYS A 347 0.51 24.52 -7.10
CA LYS A 347 1.69 23.65 -7.21
C LYS A 347 1.30 22.19 -7.45
N GLY A 348 0.27 21.70 -6.75
CA GLY A 348 -0.25 20.36 -6.95
C GLY A 348 -0.73 20.11 -8.39
N ARG A 349 -1.49 21.04 -8.99
CA ARG A 349 -1.91 20.94 -10.39
C ARG A 349 -0.75 20.96 -11.38
N ARG A 350 0.24 21.83 -11.15
CA ARG A 350 1.46 21.86 -11.98
C ARG A 350 2.20 20.52 -11.90
N THR A 351 2.34 19.98 -10.70
CA THR A 351 2.96 18.66 -10.48
C THR A 351 2.21 17.56 -11.24
N VAL A 352 0.86 17.50 -11.18
CA VAL A 352 0.10 16.50 -11.97
C VAL A 352 0.42 16.63 -13.46
N ARG A 353 0.35 17.84 -14.02
CA ARG A 353 0.64 18.06 -15.45
C ARG A 353 2.05 17.64 -15.82
N ARG A 354 3.02 17.89 -14.94
CA ARG A 354 4.42 17.47 -15.13
C ARG A 354 4.57 15.95 -15.13
N LEU A 355 3.93 15.26 -14.20
CA LEU A 355 4.00 13.80 -14.10
C LEU A 355 3.24 13.06 -15.20
N MET A 356 2.36 13.74 -15.93
CA MET A 356 1.61 13.19 -17.06
C MET A 356 2.28 13.43 -18.42
N GLN A 357 3.48 14.03 -18.47
CA GLN A 357 4.27 14.18 -19.70
C GLN A 357 4.92 12.86 -20.13
N ASP A 358 5.28 12.73 -21.39
CA ASP A 358 5.73 11.47 -22.02
C ASP A 358 7.01 10.89 -21.42
N ASP A 359 7.87 11.73 -20.84
CA ASP A 359 9.06 11.29 -20.13
C ASP A 359 8.75 10.61 -18.78
N MET A 360 7.57 10.86 -18.22
CA MET A 360 7.06 10.22 -17.01
C MET A 360 5.98 9.19 -17.31
N PHE A 361 4.95 9.53 -18.09
CA PHE A 361 3.85 8.63 -18.43
C PHE A 361 4.17 7.85 -19.71
N ASN A 362 4.45 6.55 -19.56
CA ASN A 362 4.90 5.70 -20.68
C ASN A 362 3.78 5.01 -21.46
N GLY A 363 2.52 5.27 -21.14
CA GLY A 363 1.34 4.60 -21.72
C GLY A 363 0.83 3.40 -20.92
N TRP A 364 1.63 2.84 -20.00
CA TRP A 364 1.23 1.82 -19.04
C TRP A 364 1.06 2.36 -17.61
N GLY A 365 1.54 3.56 -17.37
CA GLY A 365 1.49 4.27 -16.11
C GLY A 365 2.60 5.30 -16.00
N VAL A 366 2.71 5.92 -14.83
CA VAL A 366 3.77 6.88 -14.50
C VAL A 366 5.00 6.13 -13.99
N ARG A 367 6.15 6.43 -14.58
CA ARG A 367 7.45 5.87 -14.20
C ARG A 367 7.91 6.37 -12.83
N THR A 368 8.70 5.57 -12.16
CA THR A 368 9.33 5.95 -10.89
C THR A 368 10.35 7.09 -11.05
N LEU A 369 11.00 7.21 -12.20
CA LEU A 369 11.93 8.27 -12.56
C LEU A 369 11.72 8.66 -14.03
N SER A 370 11.80 9.95 -14.33
CA SER A 370 11.70 10.47 -15.71
C SER A 370 12.76 9.87 -16.62
N SER A 371 12.38 9.54 -17.86
CA SER A 371 13.30 9.06 -18.88
C SER A 371 14.33 10.11 -19.31
N ALA A 372 14.13 11.37 -18.96
CA ALA A 372 15.09 12.46 -19.19
C ALA A 372 16.19 12.54 -18.11
N GLU A 373 16.03 11.83 -16.99
CA GLU A 373 17.02 11.85 -15.92
C GLU A 373 18.21 10.93 -16.20
N ARG A 374 19.39 11.38 -15.78
CA ARG A 374 20.66 10.70 -16.10
C ARG A 374 20.74 9.24 -15.63
N ARG A 375 20.08 8.91 -14.51
CA ARG A 375 20.06 7.54 -13.94
C ARG A 375 18.84 6.73 -14.36
N TYR A 376 18.04 7.26 -15.28
CA TYR A 376 16.92 6.50 -15.81
C TYR A 376 17.38 5.15 -16.37
N ASN A 377 16.67 4.11 -15.95
CA ASN A 377 16.82 2.77 -16.46
C ASN A 377 15.43 2.11 -16.49
N PRO A 378 14.90 1.78 -17.68
CA PRO A 378 13.54 1.20 -17.78
C PRO A 378 13.40 -0.15 -17.04
N VAL A 379 14.50 -0.84 -16.77
CA VAL A 379 14.57 -2.04 -15.94
C VAL A 379 15.24 -1.79 -14.58
N GLY A 380 15.40 -0.53 -14.19
CA GLY A 380 15.87 -0.15 -12.85
C GLY A 380 14.71 -0.19 -11.85
N TYR A 381 14.86 -0.98 -10.77
CA TYR A 381 13.78 -1.30 -9.83
C TYR A 381 13.01 -0.06 -9.33
N HIS A 382 13.71 1.03 -8.96
CA HIS A 382 13.10 2.32 -8.58
C HIS A 382 13.56 3.50 -9.46
N LEU A 383 14.19 3.21 -10.60
CA LEU A 383 14.82 4.21 -11.48
C LEU A 383 14.22 4.27 -12.89
N GLY A 384 12.94 3.88 -13.03
CA GLY A 384 12.25 3.98 -14.31
C GLY A 384 11.09 3.01 -14.52
N THR A 385 10.95 1.96 -13.70
CA THR A 385 9.82 1.02 -13.70
C THR A 385 8.49 1.70 -13.37
N VAL A 386 7.38 1.03 -13.67
CA VAL A 386 6.00 1.45 -13.35
C VAL A 386 5.43 0.51 -12.29
N TRP A 387 4.96 1.07 -11.18
CA TRP A 387 4.40 0.33 -10.06
C TRP A 387 2.90 0.59 -9.92
N PRO A 388 2.05 -0.44 -9.85
CA PRO A 388 0.60 -0.24 -9.75
C PRO A 388 0.17 0.57 -8.53
N HIS A 389 0.72 0.29 -7.33
CA HIS A 389 0.36 1.03 -6.10
C HIS A 389 0.78 2.51 -6.14
N ASP A 390 1.99 2.81 -6.65
CA ASP A 390 2.50 4.17 -6.83
C ASP A 390 1.56 4.97 -7.74
N ASN A 391 1.12 4.34 -8.84
CA ASN A 391 0.16 4.91 -9.77
C ASN A 391 -1.23 5.08 -9.16
N ALA A 392 -1.70 4.15 -8.33
CA ALA A 392 -2.98 4.25 -7.66
C ALA A 392 -3.02 5.41 -6.65
N LEU A 393 -1.96 5.58 -5.85
CA LEU A 393 -1.81 6.71 -4.94
C LEU A 393 -1.68 8.05 -5.69
N LEU A 394 -0.94 8.07 -6.81
CA LEU A 394 -0.86 9.25 -7.68
C LEU A 394 -2.23 9.61 -8.27
N ALA A 395 -3.01 8.61 -8.74
CA ALA A 395 -4.36 8.85 -9.25
C ALA A 395 -5.27 9.48 -8.19
N ALA A 396 -5.19 9.01 -6.94
CA ALA A 396 -5.90 9.64 -5.82
C ALA A 396 -5.41 11.08 -5.56
N GLY A 397 -4.12 11.34 -5.73
CA GLY A 397 -3.55 12.68 -5.74
C GLY A 397 -4.14 13.55 -6.87
N CYS A 398 -4.19 13.06 -8.10
CA CYS A 398 -4.80 13.77 -9.23
C CYS A 398 -6.25 14.16 -8.93
N ARG A 399 -7.05 13.23 -8.42
CA ARG A 399 -8.45 13.49 -8.02
C ARG A 399 -8.55 14.60 -6.98
N ARG A 400 -7.68 14.57 -5.98
CA ARG A 400 -7.66 15.58 -4.91
C ARG A 400 -7.44 17.01 -5.44
N TYR A 401 -6.64 17.16 -6.48
CA TYR A 401 -6.35 18.46 -7.10
C TYR A 401 -7.27 18.82 -8.26
N GLY A 402 -8.29 18.02 -8.54
CA GLY A 402 -9.29 18.27 -9.58
C GLY A 402 -8.81 17.96 -11.01
N GLU A 403 -7.76 17.17 -11.14
CA GLU A 403 -7.21 16.69 -12.41
C GLU A 403 -7.75 15.28 -12.71
N ASP A 404 -9.10 15.17 -12.81
CA ASP A 404 -9.82 13.91 -12.92
C ASP A 404 -9.44 13.12 -14.18
N GLY A 405 -9.19 13.80 -15.30
CA GLY A 405 -8.73 13.17 -16.55
C GLY A 405 -7.39 12.45 -16.41
N ALA A 406 -6.46 13.00 -15.61
CA ALA A 406 -5.18 12.35 -15.32
C ALA A 406 -5.39 11.05 -14.51
N ALA A 407 -6.28 11.08 -13.51
CA ALA A 407 -6.61 9.90 -12.72
C ALA A 407 -7.23 8.79 -13.57
N LEU A 408 -8.18 9.12 -14.45
CA LEU A 408 -8.79 8.17 -15.38
C LEU A 408 -7.78 7.60 -16.38
N ARG A 409 -6.87 8.42 -16.88
CA ARG A 409 -5.80 7.97 -17.79
C ARG A 409 -4.87 6.97 -17.10
N ILE A 410 -4.50 7.20 -15.83
CA ILE A 410 -3.72 6.25 -15.04
C ILE A 410 -4.51 4.96 -14.82
N PHE A 411 -5.78 5.06 -14.42
CA PHE A 411 -6.62 3.88 -14.20
C PHE A 411 -6.73 3.03 -15.47
N THR A 412 -7.04 3.64 -16.61
CA THR A 412 -7.13 2.95 -17.89
C THR A 412 -5.82 2.24 -18.23
N ALA A 413 -4.68 2.93 -18.07
CA ALA A 413 -3.36 2.36 -18.37
C ALA A 413 -3.03 1.13 -17.52
N ILE A 414 -3.35 1.15 -16.21
CA ILE A 414 -3.14 0.00 -15.31
C ILE A 414 -4.06 -1.17 -15.67
N VAL A 415 -5.33 -0.91 -16.01
CA VAL A 415 -6.28 -1.95 -16.45
C VAL A 415 -5.84 -2.56 -17.78
N GLU A 416 -5.45 -1.73 -18.75
CA GLU A 416 -4.92 -2.22 -20.03
C GLU A 416 -3.64 -3.02 -19.85
N ALA A 417 -2.74 -2.61 -18.96
CA ALA A 417 -1.55 -3.40 -18.64
C ALA A 417 -1.90 -4.78 -18.09
N ALA A 418 -2.90 -4.87 -17.19
CA ALA A 418 -3.33 -6.13 -16.60
C ALA A 418 -3.80 -7.17 -17.64
N MET A 419 -4.34 -6.74 -18.78
CA MET A 419 -4.76 -7.63 -19.89
C MET A 419 -3.63 -8.50 -20.44
N HIS A 420 -2.40 -8.03 -20.35
CA HIS A 420 -1.22 -8.69 -20.89
C HIS A 420 -0.56 -9.67 -19.92
N PHE A 421 -1.01 -9.70 -18.66
CA PHE A 421 -0.50 -10.62 -17.66
C PHE A 421 -1.42 -11.83 -17.50
N ARG A 422 -0.81 -12.99 -17.22
CA ARG A 422 -1.56 -14.23 -17.03
C ARG A 422 -2.59 -14.06 -15.92
N HIS A 423 -3.83 -14.48 -16.19
CA HIS A 423 -4.99 -14.34 -15.29
C HIS A 423 -5.32 -12.89 -14.92
N HIS A 424 -4.93 -11.90 -15.72
CA HIS A 424 -5.10 -10.46 -15.45
C HIS A 424 -4.46 -10.01 -14.11
N ARG A 425 -3.47 -10.74 -13.64
CA ARG A 425 -2.77 -10.46 -12.38
C ARG A 425 -1.71 -9.39 -12.61
N LEU A 426 -1.81 -8.28 -11.91
CA LEU A 426 -0.78 -7.25 -11.90
C LEU A 426 0.47 -7.72 -11.16
N PRO A 427 1.67 -7.55 -11.73
CA PRO A 427 2.92 -7.77 -11.03
C PRO A 427 3.22 -6.62 -10.07
N GLU A 428 4.19 -6.81 -9.19
CA GLU A 428 4.77 -5.77 -8.35
C GLU A 428 5.17 -4.52 -9.14
N ALA A 429 5.88 -4.72 -10.23
CA ALA A 429 6.34 -3.66 -11.13
C ALA A 429 6.42 -4.16 -12.59
N MET A 430 6.33 -3.23 -13.51
CA MET A 430 6.57 -3.41 -14.94
C MET A 430 7.77 -2.57 -15.36
N ALA A 431 8.52 -3.01 -16.37
CA ALA A 431 9.59 -2.21 -16.94
C ALA A 431 9.04 -0.92 -17.57
N GLY A 432 9.81 0.16 -17.50
CA GLY A 432 9.38 1.52 -17.88
C GLY A 432 9.52 1.86 -19.36
N PHE A 433 9.64 0.88 -20.25
CA PHE A 433 9.69 1.12 -21.69
C PHE A 433 8.43 1.81 -22.20
N GLN A 434 8.56 2.59 -23.25
CA GLN A 434 7.43 3.29 -23.86
C GLN A 434 6.47 2.29 -24.52
N ARG A 435 5.16 2.49 -24.34
CA ARG A 435 4.14 1.62 -24.92
C ARG A 435 4.23 1.52 -26.45
N ASN A 436 4.57 2.63 -27.11
CA ASN A 436 4.70 2.64 -28.56
C ASN A 436 5.85 1.78 -29.09
N ASP A 437 6.86 1.47 -28.27
CA ASP A 437 8.01 0.68 -28.69
C ASP A 437 7.72 -0.83 -28.70
N PHE A 438 6.91 -1.31 -27.73
CA PHE A 438 6.72 -2.74 -27.51
C PHE A 438 5.27 -3.22 -27.66
N GLN A 439 4.27 -2.34 -27.64
CA GLN A 439 2.83 -2.65 -27.72
C GLN A 439 2.29 -3.54 -26.57
N VAL A 440 3.15 -4.02 -25.68
CA VAL A 440 2.84 -4.80 -24.49
C VAL A 440 3.70 -4.31 -23.31
N PRO A 441 3.23 -4.41 -22.07
CA PRO A 441 4.06 -4.08 -20.92
C PRO A 441 5.18 -5.12 -20.79
N VAL A 442 6.42 -4.63 -20.70
CA VAL A 442 7.59 -5.50 -20.54
C VAL A 442 7.69 -5.93 -19.08
N HIS A 443 7.84 -7.25 -18.84
CA HIS A 443 7.95 -7.80 -17.51
C HIS A 443 9.21 -7.29 -16.80
N TYR A 444 9.10 -6.96 -15.52
CA TYR A 444 10.26 -6.82 -14.64
C TYR A 444 10.64 -8.22 -14.14
N PRO A 445 11.85 -8.73 -14.43
CA PRO A 445 12.14 -10.18 -14.35
C PRO A 445 12.00 -10.79 -12.95
N VAL A 446 12.23 -10.01 -11.90
CA VAL A 446 12.21 -10.47 -10.51
C VAL A 446 11.06 -9.89 -9.69
N ALA A 447 10.05 -9.31 -10.35
CA ALA A 447 8.86 -8.81 -9.68
C ALA A 447 8.12 -9.92 -8.94
N CYS A 448 7.64 -9.62 -7.74
CA CYS A 448 6.66 -10.48 -7.06
C CYS A 448 5.35 -10.56 -7.86
N HIS A 449 4.73 -11.74 -7.86
CA HIS A 449 3.53 -12.01 -8.66
C HIS A 449 2.75 -13.20 -8.07
N PRO A 450 1.82 -12.99 -7.13
CA PRO A 450 1.22 -11.72 -6.72
C PRO A 450 2.06 -10.85 -5.79
N GLN A 451 1.71 -9.55 -5.79
CA GLN A 451 2.15 -8.56 -4.82
C GLN A 451 0.92 -7.86 -4.24
N ALA A 452 0.84 -7.75 -2.93
CA ALA A 452 -0.37 -7.30 -2.24
C ALA A 452 -0.78 -5.88 -2.62
N TRP A 453 0.14 -4.91 -2.59
CA TRP A 453 -0.18 -3.53 -2.98
C TRP A 453 -0.44 -3.34 -4.48
N ALA A 454 0.03 -4.25 -5.35
CA ALA A 454 -0.37 -4.24 -6.76
C ALA A 454 -1.79 -4.78 -6.93
N ALA A 455 -2.16 -5.79 -6.15
CA ALA A 455 -3.52 -6.32 -6.12
C ALA A 455 -4.51 -5.32 -5.53
N GLY A 456 -4.18 -4.65 -4.41
CA GLY A 456 -4.99 -3.60 -3.79
C GLY A 456 -5.18 -2.36 -4.65
N ALA A 457 -4.24 -2.07 -5.56
CA ALA A 457 -4.27 -0.88 -6.40
C ALA A 457 -5.54 -0.76 -7.27
N VAL A 458 -6.07 -1.86 -7.82
CA VAL A 458 -7.26 -1.79 -8.71
C VAL A 458 -8.54 -1.49 -7.91
N PRO A 459 -8.88 -2.20 -6.83
CA PRO A 459 -9.98 -1.80 -5.94
C PRO A 459 -9.87 -0.35 -5.46
N PHE A 460 -8.66 0.12 -5.14
CA PHE A 460 -8.42 1.49 -4.72
C PHE A 460 -8.63 2.50 -5.85
N LEU A 461 -8.21 2.21 -7.08
CA LEU A 461 -8.48 3.04 -8.27
C LEU A 461 -9.98 3.17 -8.53
N VAL A 462 -10.75 2.08 -8.40
CA VAL A 462 -12.21 2.11 -8.52
C VAL A 462 -12.81 3.08 -7.51
N THR A 463 -12.55 2.90 -6.22
CA THR A 463 -13.13 3.75 -5.16
C THR A 463 -12.68 5.20 -5.25
N THR A 464 -11.42 5.42 -5.69
CA THR A 464 -10.86 6.75 -5.96
C THR A 464 -11.61 7.47 -7.09
N CYS A 465 -11.85 6.80 -8.21
CA CYS A 465 -12.55 7.40 -9.35
C CYS A 465 -14.05 7.61 -9.07
N LEU A 466 -14.66 6.74 -8.28
CA LEU A 466 -16.02 6.93 -7.79
C LEU A 466 -16.14 8.06 -6.74
N GLY A 467 -15.03 8.52 -6.19
CA GLY A 467 -14.99 9.66 -5.27
C GLY A 467 -15.57 9.39 -3.89
N LEU A 468 -15.41 8.18 -3.35
CA LEU A 468 -15.97 7.79 -2.06
C LEU A 468 -15.23 8.46 -0.90
N GLU A 469 -15.94 9.28 -0.12
CA GLU A 469 -15.44 9.95 1.08
C GLU A 469 -16.33 9.61 2.28
N PRO A 470 -15.97 8.62 3.11
CA PRO A 470 -16.75 8.21 4.27
C PRO A 470 -16.55 9.17 5.45
N ASP A 471 -17.61 9.38 6.21
CA ASP A 471 -17.61 9.98 7.54
C ASP A 471 -18.61 9.21 8.42
N ALA A 472 -18.19 8.03 8.88
CA ALA A 472 -19.04 7.16 9.70
C ALA A 472 -19.47 7.82 11.02
N PHE A 473 -18.73 8.79 11.53
CA PHE A 473 -19.10 9.55 12.72
C PHE A 473 -20.33 10.43 12.51
N ALA A 474 -20.56 10.87 11.27
CA ALA A 474 -21.74 11.63 10.87
C ALA A 474 -22.79 10.75 10.17
N ASN A 475 -22.61 9.42 10.17
CA ASN A 475 -23.42 8.48 9.37
C ASN A 475 -23.55 8.94 7.91
N ARG A 476 -22.43 9.31 7.29
CA ARG A 476 -22.42 9.96 6.00
C ARG A 476 -21.40 9.33 5.05
N LEU A 477 -21.81 9.14 3.81
CA LEU A 477 -20.95 8.88 2.66
C LEU A 477 -21.10 10.04 1.66
N ARG A 478 -20.03 10.77 1.42
CA ARG A 478 -19.97 11.74 0.33
C ARG A 478 -19.41 11.07 -0.91
N ILE A 479 -20.02 11.34 -2.04
CA ILE A 479 -19.57 10.91 -3.36
C ILE A 479 -19.19 12.17 -4.13
N VAL A 480 -17.90 12.40 -4.31
CA VAL A 480 -17.37 13.67 -4.83
C VAL A 480 -16.90 13.50 -6.27
N ARG A 481 -17.59 14.18 -7.20
CA ARG A 481 -17.25 14.18 -8.63
C ARG A 481 -17.02 12.77 -9.19
N PRO A 482 -17.97 11.84 -9.09
CA PRO A 482 -17.78 10.46 -9.55
C PRO A 482 -17.45 10.44 -11.05
N ARG A 483 -16.48 9.62 -11.43
CA ARG A 483 -15.98 9.46 -12.80
C ARG A 483 -15.78 7.98 -13.12
N LEU A 484 -16.18 7.59 -14.33
CA LEU A 484 -15.91 6.26 -14.87
C LEU A 484 -14.98 6.39 -16.08
N PRO A 485 -14.01 5.46 -16.24
CA PRO A 485 -13.20 5.43 -17.46
C PRO A 485 -14.03 5.05 -18.69
N ASP A 486 -13.53 5.37 -19.90
CA ASP A 486 -14.31 5.23 -21.14
C ASP A 486 -14.69 3.79 -21.49
N PHE A 487 -13.96 2.80 -20.97
CA PHE A 487 -14.20 1.37 -21.20
C PHE A 487 -15.29 0.77 -20.30
N VAL A 488 -15.92 1.55 -19.44
CA VAL A 488 -17.01 1.10 -18.56
C VAL A 488 -18.10 2.16 -18.47
N SER A 489 -19.37 1.77 -18.61
CA SER A 489 -20.51 2.69 -18.56
C SER A 489 -21.30 2.56 -17.25
N ARG A 490 -21.21 1.41 -16.57
CA ARG A 490 -21.90 1.12 -15.31
C ARG A 490 -20.97 0.43 -14.32
N ILE A 491 -20.96 0.92 -13.09
CA ILE A 491 -20.34 0.25 -11.93
C ILE A 491 -21.37 0.12 -10.83
N GLU A 492 -21.44 -1.02 -10.20
CA GLU A 492 -22.29 -1.30 -9.04
C GLU A 492 -21.42 -1.74 -7.86
N LEU A 493 -21.67 -1.14 -6.70
CA LEU A 493 -21.12 -1.56 -5.40
C LEU A 493 -22.28 -1.99 -4.51
N ARG A 494 -22.27 -3.25 -4.04
CA ARG A 494 -23.28 -3.78 -3.12
C ARG A 494 -22.69 -4.07 -1.75
N GLY A 495 -23.44 -3.71 -0.71
CA GLY A 495 -23.01 -3.91 0.66
C GLY A 495 -21.85 -3.02 1.07
N LEU A 496 -21.64 -1.87 0.44
CA LEU A 496 -20.60 -0.90 0.85
C LEU A 496 -20.90 -0.39 2.27
N ARG A 497 -20.00 -0.67 3.21
CA ARG A 497 -20.18 -0.35 4.63
C ARG A 497 -19.58 1.00 5.00
N VAL A 498 -20.35 1.77 5.80
CA VAL A 498 -19.89 2.99 6.46
C VAL A 498 -20.44 2.97 7.89
N GLY A 499 -19.59 2.76 8.88
CA GLY A 499 -19.99 2.46 10.24
C GLY A 499 -20.79 1.14 10.31
N GLU A 500 -21.89 1.15 11.01
CA GLU A 500 -22.83 0.03 11.11
C GLU A 500 -23.84 -0.03 9.95
N ALA A 501 -23.80 0.96 9.06
CA ALA A 501 -24.71 1.07 7.93
C ALA A 501 -24.07 0.59 6.63
N SER A 502 -24.91 0.28 5.64
CA SER A 502 -24.45 -0.09 4.31
C SER A 502 -25.30 0.51 3.20
N ALA A 503 -24.72 0.61 2.00
CA ALA A 503 -25.41 1.06 0.80
C ALA A 503 -25.10 0.16 -0.40
N ASP A 504 -26.12 0.00 -1.27
CA ASP A 504 -25.96 -0.52 -2.64
C ASP A 504 -26.06 0.68 -3.57
N LEU A 505 -25.00 0.90 -4.34
CA LEU A 505 -24.82 2.08 -5.18
C LEU A 505 -24.55 1.66 -6.62
N GLU A 506 -25.21 2.32 -7.56
CA GLU A 506 -24.93 2.18 -8.98
C GLU A 506 -24.47 3.52 -9.55
N PHE A 507 -23.43 3.46 -10.34
CA PHE A 507 -22.83 4.60 -11.02
C PHE A 507 -22.97 4.41 -12.53
N MET A 508 -23.66 5.36 -13.17
CA MET A 508 -23.88 5.37 -14.62
C MET A 508 -23.12 6.51 -15.25
N ARG A 509 -22.27 6.22 -16.23
CA ARG A 509 -21.48 7.26 -16.92
C ARG A 509 -22.37 8.25 -17.65
N THR A 510 -22.08 9.53 -17.51
CA THR A 510 -22.70 10.65 -18.23
C THR A 510 -21.64 11.43 -18.98
N ALA A 511 -22.04 12.43 -19.78
CA ALA A 511 -21.10 13.30 -20.48
C ALA A 511 -20.16 14.06 -19.52
N ASP A 512 -20.67 14.46 -18.35
CA ASP A 512 -19.95 15.32 -17.41
C ASP A 512 -19.42 14.58 -16.16
N GLY A 513 -19.65 13.26 -16.06
CA GLY A 513 -19.24 12.51 -14.88
C GLY A 513 -19.93 11.15 -14.74
N ALA A 514 -20.54 10.93 -13.60
CA ALA A 514 -21.41 9.79 -13.39
C ALA A 514 -22.62 10.18 -12.55
N GLU A 515 -23.81 9.71 -12.96
CA GLU A 515 -25.01 9.70 -12.15
C GLU A 515 -24.89 8.60 -11.12
N VAL A 516 -25.41 8.85 -9.89
CA VAL A 516 -25.36 7.90 -8.80
C VAL A 516 -26.78 7.53 -8.38
N ASN A 517 -27.11 6.26 -8.52
CA ASN A 517 -28.39 5.69 -8.09
C ASN A 517 -28.18 4.94 -6.76
N ILE A 518 -28.86 5.39 -5.71
CA ILE A 518 -28.87 4.70 -4.41
C ILE A 518 -29.95 3.63 -4.48
N GLN A 519 -29.55 2.38 -4.70
CA GLN A 519 -30.49 1.27 -4.86
C GLN A 519 -31.07 0.79 -3.52
N LYS A 520 -30.22 0.80 -2.47
CA LYS A 520 -30.60 0.37 -1.13
C LYS A 520 -29.71 1.00 -0.08
N THR A 521 -30.27 1.31 1.08
CA THR A 521 -29.52 1.62 2.30
C THR A 521 -30.02 0.75 3.44
N SER A 522 -29.12 0.34 4.33
CA SER A 522 -29.41 -0.38 5.55
C SER A 522 -28.75 0.37 6.71
N GLY A 523 -29.50 0.58 7.81
CA GLY A 523 -29.05 1.42 8.91
C GLY A 523 -29.22 2.92 8.62
N GLN A 524 -28.65 3.77 9.47
CA GLN A 524 -28.68 5.23 9.30
C GLN A 524 -27.46 5.65 8.46
N LEU A 525 -27.68 5.95 7.20
CA LEU A 525 -26.64 6.45 6.29
C LEU A 525 -27.22 7.53 5.37
N SER A 526 -26.62 8.71 5.39
CA SER A 526 -26.84 9.76 4.39
C SER A 526 -25.82 9.61 3.28
N VAL A 527 -26.27 9.42 2.04
CA VAL A 527 -25.42 9.43 0.85
C VAL A 527 -25.59 10.78 0.17
N GLU A 528 -24.51 11.57 0.11
CA GLU A 528 -24.50 12.91 -0.46
C GLU A 528 -23.66 12.90 -1.75
N VAL A 529 -24.29 13.19 -2.89
CA VAL A 529 -23.62 13.32 -4.18
C VAL A 529 -23.34 14.79 -4.44
N GLY A 530 -22.05 15.14 -4.60
CA GLY A 530 -21.62 16.51 -4.81
C GLY A 530 -20.62 16.63 -5.97
N GLY A 531 -20.71 17.75 -6.70
CA GLY A 531 -19.79 18.09 -7.79
C GLY A 531 -18.53 18.84 -7.34
#